data_bcf50d7890bd36d68efdda64c567a4b8
#
_entry.id   bcf50d7890bd36d68efdda64c567a4b8
#
_cell.length_a   1.000
_cell.length_b   1.000
_cell.length_c   1.000
_cell.angle_alpha   90.00
_cell.angle_beta   90.00
_cell.angle_gamma   90.00
#
_symmetry.space_group_name_H-M   'P 1'
#
loop_
_entity.id
_entity.type
_entity.pdbx_description
1 polymer ?
#
loop_
_entity_poly.entity_id
_entity_poly.type
_entity_poly.pdbx_seq_one_letter_code
_entity_poly.pdbx_strand_id
1 'polypeptide(L)'
;FKAVVREGRVEKVGVEFFGHAQAAQPLYHLKKADWLVWLDRIVRFCEEGQRSCYAEKALNEVTDACALYPLDVRSMLCNEVDQPEDLAVVTAKLREVENRRVYMCFSSDMLHGGHMAILRRAAGLGRLTVGVLSDAAVASYRRFPLLPFEERKTLFASIKGVERVVEQPELSYRSTLLALKPDIVVHGDDWRQGFQKPLREETLDVLASYGGRLVEFPYSKDPRYQELERRSRAELSLPDSRRGRLRRLLELKGLVTAMEAHDGLSGLIVENSVVHEAGKAYAFDAMWVSSLCDSTAKGKPDIELVDMTSRFRT
;
A
#
# COMPACT_ATOMS: atom_id res chain seq x y z
N PHE A 1 19.87 -26.33 10.72
CA PHE A 1 21.07 -25.51 10.84
C PHE A 1 20.93 -24.41 11.88
N LYS A 2 22.09 -23.92 12.39
CA LYS A 2 22.18 -22.82 13.35
C LYS A 2 23.32 -21.88 12.93
N ALA A 3 23.20 -20.60 13.26
CA ALA A 3 24.22 -19.60 13.01
C ALA A 3 24.55 -18.80 14.27
N VAL A 4 25.82 -18.53 14.51
CA VAL A 4 26.29 -17.56 15.50
C VAL A 4 26.53 -16.25 14.81
N VAL A 5 25.83 -15.19 15.24
CA VAL A 5 25.95 -13.84 14.69
C VAL A 5 26.51 -12.91 15.75
N ARG A 6 27.60 -12.19 15.42
CA ARG A 6 28.16 -11.11 16.25
C ARG A 6 28.36 -9.86 15.40
N GLU A 7 28.06 -8.72 15.95
CA GLU A 7 28.20 -7.42 15.29
C GLU A 7 27.57 -7.37 13.88
N GLY A 8 26.43 -8.11 13.70
CA GLY A 8 25.73 -8.19 12.42
C GLY A 8 26.39 -9.10 11.37
N ARG A 9 27.42 -9.85 11.72
CA ARG A 9 28.16 -10.78 10.84
C ARG A 9 28.01 -12.21 11.37
N VAL A 10 27.93 -13.17 10.46
CA VAL A 10 27.89 -14.60 10.77
C VAL A 10 29.32 -15.08 11.06
N GLU A 11 29.57 -15.58 12.25
CA GLU A 11 30.87 -16.16 12.64
C GLU A 11 30.92 -17.65 12.37
N LYS A 12 29.84 -18.38 12.65
CA LYS A 12 29.77 -19.83 12.50
C LYS A 12 28.39 -20.27 12.02
N VAL A 13 28.37 -21.29 11.20
CA VAL A 13 27.14 -21.97 10.74
C VAL A 13 27.36 -23.48 10.85
N GLY A 14 26.33 -24.24 11.26
CA GLY A 14 26.40 -25.69 11.29
C GLY A 14 25.20 -26.31 12.00
N VAL A 15 25.23 -27.62 12.12
CA VAL A 15 24.22 -28.42 12.85
C VAL A 15 24.56 -28.55 14.34
N GLU A 16 25.80 -28.23 14.72
CA GLU A 16 26.26 -28.30 16.10
C GLU A 16 25.57 -27.25 16.98
N PHE A 17 25.46 -27.54 18.27
CA PHE A 17 24.93 -26.55 19.22
C PHE A 17 26.03 -25.54 19.60
N PHE A 18 25.79 -24.29 19.22
CA PHE A 18 26.60 -23.16 19.66
C PHE A 18 25.83 -22.36 20.72
N GLY A 19 26.48 -21.92 21.77
CA GLY A 19 25.90 -20.96 22.71
C GLY A 19 25.45 -19.69 21.97
N HIS A 20 24.24 -19.21 22.23
CA HIS A 20 23.64 -18.04 21.59
C HIS A 20 23.42 -18.15 20.05
N ALA A 21 23.35 -19.36 19.51
CA ALA A 21 23.06 -19.58 18.11
C ALA A 21 21.60 -19.35 17.77
N GLN A 22 21.33 -18.78 16.60
CA GLN A 22 20.00 -18.60 16.02
C GLN A 22 19.72 -19.72 15.01
N ALA A 23 18.42 -20.05 14.82
CA ALA A 23 18.02 -20.94 13.74
C ALA A 23 18.36 -20.31 12.39
N ALA A 24 18.96 -21.09 11.50
CA ALA A 24 19.40 -20.65 10.17
C ALA A 24 19.01 -21.68 9.12
N GLN A 25 18.86 -21.23 7.88
CA GLN A 25 18.69 -22.08 6.71
C GLN A 25 19.95 -22.01 5.85
N PRO A 26 20.41 -23.13 5.28
CA PRO A 26 21.63 -23.20 4.47
C PRO A 26 21.39 -22.64 3.05
N LEU A 27 20.90 -21.40 2.97
CA LEU A 27 20.67 -20.69 1.71
C LEU A 27 21.58 -19.46 1.65
N TYR A 28 22.53 -19.49 0.70
CA TYR A 28 23.56 -18.48 0.58
C TYR A 28 23.45 -17.72 -0.73
N HIS A 29 23.63 -16.40 -0.66
CA HIS A 29 23.86 -15.54 -1.82
C HIS A 29 25.27 -14.97 -1.73
N LEU A 30 26.18 -15.44 -2.58
CA LEU A 30 27.61 -15.11 -2.56
C LEU A 30 28.05 -14.46 -3.86
N LYS A 31 29.00 -13.54 -3.77
CA LYS A 31 29.75 -13.09 -4.94
C LYS A 31 30.67 -14.22 -5.42
N LYS A 32 31.02 -14.21 -6.70
CA LYS A 32 31.91 -15.23 -7.27
C LYS A 32 33.24 -15.34 -6.52
N ALA A 33 33.82 -14.23 -6.09
CA ALA A 33 35.10 -14.23 -5.35
C ALA A 33 34.96 -14.97 -4.01
N ASP A 34 33.91 -14.69 -3.24
CA ASP A 34 33.66 -15.31 -1.94
C ASP A 34 33.33 -16.79 -2.09
N TRP A 35 32.55 -17.14 -3.12
CA TRP A 35 32.27 -18.54 -3.45
C TRP A 35 33.55 -19.35 -3.75
N LEU A 36 34.50 -18.78 -4.50
CA LEU A 36 35.74 -19.45 -4.85
C LEU A 36 36.62 -19.72 -3.62
N VAL A 37 36.63 -18.80 -2.64
CA VAL A 37 37.34 -19.00 -1.36
C VAL A 37 36.77 -20.18 -0.58
N TRP A 38 35.45 -20.25 -0.47
CA TRP A 38 34.79 -21.37 0.19
C TRP A 38 34.99 -22.69 -0.56
N LEU A 39 34.84 -22.69 -1.88
CA LEU A 39 35.03 -23.88 -2.72
C LEU A 39 36.44 -24.44 -2.60
N ASP A 40 37.47 -23.59 -2.64
CA ASP A 40 38.89 -24.02 -2.43
C ASP A 40 39.04 -24.73 -1.08
N ARG A 41 38.44 -24.21 -0.04
CA ARG A 41 38.50 -24.84 1.29
C ARG A 41 37.74 -26.18 1.34
N ILE A 42 36.58 -26.29 0.68
CA ILE A 42 35.85 -27.56 0.54
C ILE A 42 36.74 -28.61 -0.17
N VAL A 43 37.43 -28.23 -1.26
CA VAL A 43 38.32 -29.11 -2.01
C VAL A 43 39.44 -29.63 -1.10
N ARG A 44 40.09 -28.74 -0.34
CA ARG A 44 41.13 -29.13 0.63
C ARG A 44 40.61 -30.09 1.69
N PHE A 45 39.39 -29.88 2.22
CA PHE A 45 38.78 -30.83 3.15
C PHE A 45 38.63 -32.23 2.54
N CYS A 46 38.24 -32.30 1.26
CA CYS A 46 38.15 -33.58 0.55
C CYS A 46 39.53 -34.24 0.38
N GLU A 47 40.57 -33.48 0.09
CA GLU A 47 41.96 -33.94 -0.04
C GLU A 47 42.52 -34.41 1.30
N GLU A 48 42.22 -33.71 2.39
CA GLU A 48 42.55 -34.05 3.77
C GLU A 48 41.77 -35.27 4.32
N GLY A 49 40.87 -35.84 3.53
CA GLY A 49 40.02 -36.98 3.92
C GLY A 49 38.80 -36.64 4.74
N GLN A 50 38.50 -35.37 4.95
CA GLN A 50 37.29 -34.89 5.69
C GLN A 50 36.07 -34.87 4.78
N ARG A 51 35.58 -36.04 4.36
CA ARG A 51 34.46 -36.16 3.40
C ARG A 51 33.09 -36.34 4.02
N SER A 52 33.00 -36.62 5.33
CA SER A 52 31.75 -36.90 6.06
C SER A 52 31.35 -35.72 6.94
N CYS A 53 31.37 -34.50 6.39
CA CYS A 53 30.93 -33.30 7.08
C CYS A 53 30.18 -32.38 6.13
N TYR A 54 29.37 -31.51 6.70
CA TYR A 54 28.71 -30.45 5.94
C TYR A 54 29.69 -29.42 5.41
N ALA A 55 29.41 -28.84 4.25
CA ALA A 55 30.27 -27.84 3.59
C ALA A 55 30.46 -26.58 4.46
N GLU A 56 29.53 -26.29 5.37
CA GLU A 56 29.59 -25.19 6.34
C GLU A 56 30.75 -25.34 7.31
N LYS A 57 31.23 -26.55 7.55
CA LYS A 57 32.45 -26.76 8.36
C LYS A 57 33.69 -26.12 7.71
N ALA A 58 33.82 -26.25 6.39
CA ALA A 58 34.86 -25.57 5.63
C ALA A 58 34.64 -24.06 5.56
N LEU A 59 33.38 -23.62 5.48
CA LEU A 59 33.00 -22.19 5.51
C LEU A 59 33.47 -21.53 6.81
N ASN A 60 33.25 -22.18 7.96
CA ASN A 60 33.62 -21.66 9.27
C ASN A 60 35.13 -21.36 9.42
N GLU A 61 35.99 -21.95 8.58
CA GLU A 61 37.42 -21.67 8.58
C GLU A 61 37.82 -20.49 7.68
N VAL A 62 36.90 -20.00 6.85
CA VAL A 62 37.17 -18.92 5.89
C VAL A 62 36.24 -17.72 6.06
N THR A 63 35.50 -17.64 7.15
CA THR A 63 34.56 -16.53 7.43
C THR A 63 35.26 -15.17 7.47
N ASP A 64 36.54 -15.10 7.76
CA ASP A 64 37.31 -13.85 7.71
C ASP A 64 37.51 -13.35 6.27
N ALA A 65 37.71 -14.27 5.32
CA ALA A 65 37.88 -13.96 3.90
C ALA A 65 36.54 -13.93 3.13
N CYS A 66 35.54 -14.71 3.58
CA CYS A 66 34.19 -14.78 3.02
C CYS A 66 33.19 -14.23 4.05
N ALA A 67 32.95 -12.93 4.02
CA ALA A 67 32.06 -12.27 4.98
C ALA A 67 30.58 -12.59 4.70
N LEU A 68 29.90 -13.19 5.68
CA LEU A 68 28.47 -13.50 5.62
C LEU A 68 27.67 -12.58 6.53
N TYR A 69 26.53 -12.13 6.03
CA TYR A 69 25.57 -11.32 6.76
C TYR A 69 24.22 -12.02 6.84
N PRO A 70 23.56 -12.05 8.00
CA PRO A 70 22.27 -12.72 8.12
C PRO A 70 21.19 -11.97 7.34
N LEU A 71 20.37 -12.70 6.61
CA LEU A 71 19.12 -12.21 6.06
C LEU A 71 17.98 -12.64 6.99
N ASP A 72 17.39 -11.67 7.70
CA ASP A 72 16.26 -11.94 8.58
C ASP A 72 14.99 -12.16 7.75
N VAL A 73 14.51 -13.40 7.73
CA VAL A 73 13.30 -13.79 6.99
C VAL A 73 12.01 -13.59 7.81
N ARG A 74 12.12 -13.23 9.09
CA ARG A 74 11.02 -12.87 10.02
C ARG A 74 9.77 -13.74 9.90
N SER A 75 8.75 -13.20 9.21
CA SER A 75 7.43 -13.82 9.07
C SER A 75 7.29 -14.72 7.84
N MET A 76 8.32 -14.84 7.02
CA MET A 76 8.28 -15.76 5.89
C MET A 76 8.40 -17.20 6.37
N LEU A 77 7.63 -18.10 5.77
CA LEU A 77 7.80 -19.52 6.00
C LEU A 77 9.11 -19.98 5.35
N CYS A 78 10.07 -20.33 6.19
CA CYS A 78 11.37 -20.85 5.78
C CYS A 78 11.67 -22.06 6.65
N ASN A 79 11.67 -23.27 6.06
CA ASN A 79 11.86 -24.52 6.77
C ASN A 79 12.46 -25.57 5.84
N GLU A 80 13.34 -26.38 6.32
CA GLU A 80 13.79 -27.62 5.66
C GLU A 80 12.74 -28.72 5.81
N VAL A 81 12.65 -29.62 4.84
CA VAL A 81 11.76 -30.77 4.87
C VAL A 81 12.60 -32.00 4.54
N ASP A 82 13.18 -32.60 5.57
CA ASP A 82 14.02 -33.79 5.47
C ASP A 82 13.30 -35.04 5.98
N GLN A 83 12.35 -34.88 6.87
CA GLN A 83 11.60 -35.95 7.53
C GLN A 83 10.07 -35.73 7.40
N PRO A 84 9.26 -36.78 7.52
CA PRO A 84 7.79 -36.67 7.51
C PRO A 84 7.24 -35.67 8.54
N GLU A 85 7.90 -35.56 9.68
CA GLU A 85 7.55 -34.62 10.77
C GLU A 85 7.72 -33.16 10.33
N ASP A 86 8.79 -32.85 9.57
CA ASP A 86 9.01 -31.50 9.01
C ASP A 86 7.92 -31.14 8.01
N LEU A 87 7.51 -32.10 7.17
CA LEU A 87 6.40 -31.92 6.24
C LEU A 87 5.09 -31.62 6.98
N ALA A 88 4.82 -32.31 8.08
CA ALA A 88 3.64 -32.04 8.92
C ALA A 88 3.67 -30.62 9.49
N VAL A 89 4.82 -30.18 10.01
CA VAL A 89 5.03 -28.81 10.55
C VAL A 89 4.83 -27.76 9.45
N VAL A 90 5.45 -27.94 8.28
CA VAL A 90 5.32 -27.01 7.17
C VAL A 90 3.87 -26.94 6.68
N THR A 91 3.22 -28.10 6.54
CA THR A 91 1.81 -28.19 6.13
C THR A 91 0.89 -27.45 7.11
N ALA A 92 1.11 -27.62 8.42
CA ALA A 92 0.33 -26.91 9.43
C ALA A 92 0.53 -25.38 9.34
N LYS A 93 1.76 -24.91 9.16
CA LYS A 93 2.07 -23.49 8.99
C LYS A 93 1.47 -22.93 7.69
N LEU A 94 1.52 -23.66 6.59
CA LEU A 94 0.89 -23.25 5.31
C LEU A 94 -0.62 -23.11 5.48
N ARG A 95 -1.28 -24.08 6.10
CA ARG A 95 -2.72 -24.01 6.38
C ARG A 95 -3.07 -22.83 7.29
N GLU A 96 -2.23 -22.53 8.26
CA GLU A 96 -2.41 -21.33 9.10
C GLU A 96 -2.35 -20.05 8.26
N VAL A 97 -1.36 -19.92 7.35
CA VAL A 97 -1.25 -18.78 6.44
C VAL A 97 -2.45 -18.73 5.49
N GLU A 98 -2.83 -19.86 4.87
CA GLU A 98 -3.96 -19.94 3.95
C GLU A 98 -5.30 -19.58 4.61
N ASN A 99 -5.45 -19.82 5.90
CA ASN A 99 -6.67 -19.49 6.64
C ASN A 99 -6.72 -18.06 7.16
N ARG A 100 -5.60 -17.31 7.16
CA ARG A 100 -5.58 -15.91 7.59
C ARG A 100 -6.41 -15.04 6.66
N ARG A 101 -7.27 -14.23 7.22
CA ARG A 101 -8.07 -13.25 6.49
C ARG A 101 -7.27 -11.96 6.37
N VAL A 102 -6.97 -11.58 5.15
CA VAL A 102 -6.22 -10.36 4.84
C VAL A 102 -7.16 -9.35 4.18
N TYR A 103 -7.10 -8.11 4.62
CA TYR A 103 -7.89 -7.03 4.04
C TYR A 103 -6.97 -5.91 3.55
N MET A 104 -7.27 -5.36 2.39
CA MET A 104 -6.61 -4.20 1.83
C MET A 104 -7.62 -3.36 1.05
N CYS A 105 -7.59 -2.02 1.18
CA CYS A 105 -8.50 -1.13 0.49
C CYS A 105 -7.81 -0.32 -0.62
N PHE A 106 -8.55 -0.09 -1.70
CA PHE A 106 -8.12 0.73 -2.83
C PHE A 106 -9.15 1.79 -3.21
N SER A 107 -8.63 2.97 -3.54
CA SER A 107 -9.41 4.07 -4.14
C SER A 107 -9.12 4.26 -5.62
N SER A 108 -8.17 3.50 -6.19
CA SER A 108 -7.60 3.78 -7.51
C SER A 108 -8.44 3.19 -8.64
N ASP A 109 -8.60 3.97 -9.69
CA ASP A 109 -9.18 3.55 -10.97
C ASP A 109 -8.13 2.96 -11.91
N MET A 110 -6.86 3.30 -11.69
CA MET A 110 -5.74 2.84 -12.48
C MET A 110 -4.82 1.99 -11.63
N LEU A 111 -4.54 0.78 -12.13
CA LEU A 111 -3.58 -0.13 -11.53
C LEU A 111 -2.23 0.00 -12.23
N HIS A 112 -1.18 0.09 -11.43
CA HIS A 112 0.19 0.14 -11.90
C HIS A 112 1.07 -0.87 -11.16
N GLY A 113 2.33 -1.02 -11.56
CA GLY A 113 3.25 -1.98 -10.99
C GLY A 113 3.40 -1.91 -9.46
N GLY A 114 3.32 -0.71 -8.88
CA GLY A 114 3.33 -0.51 -7.42
C GLY A 114 2.12 -1.15 -6.73
N HIS A 115 0.91 -0.95 -7.27
CA HIS A 115 -0.30 -1.60 -6.78
C HIS A 115 -0.22 -3.13 -6.90
N MET A 116 0.30 -3.63 -8.03
CA MET A 116 0.46 -5.08 -8.23
C MET A 116 1.48 -5.69 -7.27
N ALA A 117 2.54 -4.95 -6.94
CA ALA A 117 3.54 -5.41 -5.99
C ALA A 117 2.98 -5.56 -4.58
N ILE A 118 2.21 -4.57 -4.09
CA ILE A 118 1.60 -4.63 -2.75
C ILE A 118 0.49 -5.68 -2.69
N LEU A 119 -0.32 -5.84 -3.74
CA LEU A 119 -1.34 -6.90 -3.84
C LEU A 119 -0.74 -8.29 -3.75
N ARG A 120 0.38 -8.55 -4.46
CA ARG A 120 1.08 -9.84 -4.38
C ARG A 120 1.60 -10.12 -2.98
N ARG A 121 2.16 -9.10 -2.30
CA ARG A 121 2.62 -9.23 -0.91
C ARG A 121 1.45 -9.50 0.03
N ALA A 122 0.33 -8.79 -0.13
CA ALA A 122 -0.87 -9.01 0.66
C ALA A 122 -1.44 -10.42 0.46
N ALA A 123 -1.53 -10.90 -0.78
CA ALA A 123 -1.97 -12.25 -1.11
C ALA A 123 -1.05 -13.35 -0.53
N GLY A 124 0.25 -13.06 -0.37
CA GLY A 124 1.20 -13.96 0.29
C GLY A 124 1.01 -14.08 1.82
N LEU A 125 0.21 -13.21 2.42
CA LEU A 125 -0.08 -13.23 3.87
C LEU A 125 -1.32 -14.05 4.24
N GLY A 126 -2.16 -14.42 3.26
CA GLY A 126 -3.40 -15.17 3.47
C GLY A 126 -4.46 -14.89 2.41
N ARG A 127 -5.71 -15.20 2.73
CA ARG A 127 -6.89 -15.03 1.88
C ARG A 127 -7.22 -13.54 1.74
N LEU A 128 -6.88 -12.97 0.60
CA LEU A 128 -6.99 -11.53 0.37
C LEU A 128 -8.41 -11.11 -0.03
N THR A 129 -9.02 -10.31 0.82
CA THR A 129 -10.22 -9.52 0.49
C THR A 129 -9.79 -8.09 0.15
N VAL A 130 -10.16 -7.62 -1.02
CA VAL A 130 -9.93 -6.23 -1.44
C VAL A 130 -11.19 -5.41 -1.21
N GLY A 131 -11.07 -4.34 -0.42
CA GLY A 131 -12.06 -3.28 -0.33
C GLY A 131 -11.87 -2.30 -1.49
N VAL A 132 -12.94 -1.98 -2.19
CA VAL A 132 -12.96 -0.93 -3.21
C VAL A 132 -13.84 0.21 -2.68
N LEU A 133 -13.29 1.42 -2.60
CA LEU A 133 -14.07 2.58 -2.16
C LEU A 133 -15.25 2.81 -3.08
N SER A 134 -16.43 3.04 -2.49
CA SER A 134 -17.61 3.45 -3.23
C SER A 134 -17.36 4.76 -3.99
N ASP A 135 -18.14 5.05 -5.02
CA ASP A 135 -18.02 6.30 -5.78
C ASP A 135 -18.26 7.52 -4.88
N ALA A 136 -19.19 7.41 -3.93
CA ALA A 136 -19.46 8.45 -2.93
C ALA A 136 -18.26 8.64 -1.98
N ALA A 137 -17.63 7.56 -1.52
CA ALA A 137 -16.44 7.63 -0.67
C ALA A 137 -15.26 8.27 -1.41
N VAL A 138 -15.05 7.95 -2.69
CA VAL A 138 -14.02 8.60 -3.52
C VAL A 138 -14.33 10.08 -3.71
N ALA A 139 -15.59 10.43 -3.98
CA ALA A 139 -16.01 11.82 -4.16
C ALA A 139 -15.86 12.66 -2.88
N SER A 140 -15.94 12.03 -1.69
CA SER A 140 -15.89 12.74 -0.40
C SER A 140 -14.54 13.44 -0.15
N TYR A 141 -13.45 13.05 -0.81
CA TYR A 141 -12.15 13.71 -0.72
C TYR A 141 -11.65 14.30 -2.03
N ARG A 142 -12.59 14.89 -2.78
CA ARG A 142 -12.34 15.65 -4.01
C ARG A 142 -11.78 14.86 -5.20
N ARG A 143 -12.00 13.57 -5.23
CA ARG A 143 -11.69 12.76 -6.40
C ARG A 143 -12.99 12.36 -7.11
N PHE A 144 -12.95 12.31 -8.44
CA PHE A 144 -13.96 11.63 -9.23
C PHE A 144 -13.37 10.32 -9.69
N PRO A 145 -14.02 9.19 -9.42
CA PRO A 145 -13.59 7.95 -10.01
C PRO A 145 -13.76 8.05 -11.53
N LEU A 146 -12.75 7.59 -12.28
CA LEU A 146 -12.79 7.46 -13.74
C LEU A 146 -13.76 6.36 -14.14
N LEU A 147 -13.64 5.23 -13.46
CA LEU A 147 -14.48 4.06 -13.64
C LEU A 147 -15.52 3.99 -12.53
N PRO A 148 -16.79 3.66 -12.86
CA PRO A 148 -17.82 3.37 -11.87
C PRO A 148 -17.38 2.25 -10.92
N PHE A 149 -17.96 2.23 -9.71
CA PHE A 149 -17.66 1.25 -8.68
C PHE A 149 -17.68 -0.20 -9.21
N GLU A 150 -18.71 -0.61 -9.97
CA GLU A 150 -18.84 -1.98 -10.48
C GLU A 150 -17.71 -2.36 -11.46
N GLU A 151 -17.22 -1.44 -12.27
CA GLU A 151 -16.08 -1.69 -13.14
C GLU A 151 -14.78 -1.84 -12.33
N ARG A 152 -14.56 -0.96 -11.35
CA ARG A 152 -13.40 -1.06 -10.43
C ARG A 152 -13.42 -2.36 -9.65
N LYS A 153 -14.57 -2.76 -9.15
CA LYS A 153 -14.79 -4.03 -8.47
C LYS A 153 -14.44 -5.23 -9.37
N THR A 154 -14.89 -5.19 -10.63
CA THR A 154 -14.59 -6.24 -11.62
C THR A 154 -13.09 -6.32 -11.92
N LEU A 155 -12.41 -5.16 -12.04
CA LEU A 155 -10.96 -5.11 -12.22
C LEU A 155 -10.23 -5.84 -11.09
N PHE A 156 -10.54 -5.50 -9.83
CA PHE A 156 -9.89 -6.14 -8.68
C PHE A 156 -10.24 -7.62 -8.55
N ALA A 157 -11.48 -8.02 -8.86
CA ALA A 157 -11.89 -9.42 -8.84
C ALA A 157 -11.16 -10.29 -9.87
N SER A 158 -10.65 -9.69 -10.95
CA SER A 158 -9.90 -10.38 -12.00
C SER A 158 -8.41 -10.58 -11.66
N ILE A 159 -7.94 -10.03 -10.53
CA ILE A 159 -6.53 -10.11 -10.15
C ILE A 159 -6.24 -11.45 -9.46
N LYS A 160 -5.26 -12.17 -9.98
CA LYS A 160 -4.80 -13.42 -9.35
C LYS A 160 -4.33 -13.18 -7.92
N GLY A 161 -4.88 -13.96 -6.99
CA GLY A 161 -4.57 -13.87 -5.56
C GLY A 161 -5.55 -13.01 -4.76
N VAL A 162 -6.49 -12.32 -5.42
CA VAL A 162 -7.66 -11.71 -4.78
C VAL A 162 -8.76 -12.77 -4.70
N GLU A 163 -9.18 -13.09 -3.48
CA GLU A 163 -10.22 -14.08 -3.24
C GLU A 163 -11.61 -13.45 -3.28
N ARG A 164 -11.72 -12.24 -2.75
CA ARG A 164 -13.00 -11.54 -2.62
C ARG A 164 -12.81 -10.05 -2.79
N VAL A 165 -13.80 -9.38 -3.39
CA VAL A 165 -13.89 -7.93 -3.46
C VAL A 165 -15.16 -7.48 -2.74
N VAL A 166 -15.03 -6.48 -1.88
CA VAL A 166 -16.14 -5.88 -1.13
C VAL A 166 -16.19 -4.38 -1.34
N GLU A 167 -17.36 -3.79 -1.18
CA GLU A 167 -17.49 -2.34 -1.13
C GLU A 167 -16.93 -1.80 0.19
N GLN A 168 -16.14 -0.73 0.09
CA GLN A 168 -15.73 0.12 1.21
C GLN A 168 -16.56 1.40 1.12
N PRO A 169 -17.64 1.56 1.90
CA PRO A 169 -18.59 2.65 1.71
C PRO A 169 -18.08 4.01 2.17
N GLU A 170 -17.07 4.03 3.02
CA GLU A 170 -16.48 5.21 3.64
C GLU A 170 -14.95 5.18 3.57
N LEU A 171 -14.31 6.36 3.77
CA LEU A 171 -12.85 6.43 3.96
C LEU A 171 -12.42 5.75 5.26
N SER A 172 -13.22 5.84 6.32
CA SER A 172 -13.00 5.12 7.57
C SER A 172 -13.07 3.61 7.33
N TYR A 173 -12.13 2.90 7.91
CA TYR A 173 -12.08 1.44 7.86
C TYR A 173 -12.97 0.77 8.91
N ARG A 174 -13.46 1.53 9.90
CA ARG A 174 -14.12 1.03 11.11
C ARG A 174 -15.26 0.08 10.80
N SER A 175 -16.24 0.49 10.02
CA SER A 175 -17.43 -0.32 9.71
C SER A 175 -17.07 -1.63 9.02
N THR A 176 -16.21 -1.56 8.02
CA THR A 176 -15.76 -2.72 7.26
C THR A 176 -14.91 -3.67 8.11
N LEU A 177 -13.99 -3.14 8.92
CA LEU A 177 -13.13 -3.97 9.78
C LEU A 177 -13.93 -4.68 10.88
N LEU A 178 -14.91 -4.01 11.49
CA LEU A 178 -15.79 -4.64 12.48
C LEU A 178 -16.67 -5.72 11.89
N ALA A 179 -17.10 -5.56 10.63
CA ALA A 179 -17.91 -6.56 9.92
C ALA A 179 -17.09 -7.77 9.45
N LEU A 180 -15.89 -7.55 8.90
CA LEU A 180 -15.06 -8.61 8.33
C LEU A 180 -14.12 -9.25 9.35
N LYS A 181 -13.68 -8.49 10.35
CA LYS A 181 -12.68 -8.88 11.36
C LYS A 181 -11.46 -9.58 10.75
N PRO A 182 -10.76 -8.94 9.79
CA PRO A 182 -9.58 -9.56 9.19
C PRO A 182 -8.46 -9.72 10.23
N ASP A 183 -7.68 -10.78 10.10
CA ASP A 183 -6.52 -11.02 10.97
C ASP A 183 -5.38 -10.06 10.64
N ILE A 184 -5.32 -9.59 9.38
CA ILE A 184 -4.32 -8.66 8.88
C ILE A 184 -4.99 -7.59 8.01
N VAL A 185 -4.68 -6.32 8.28
CA VAL A 185 -4.92 -5.23 7.35
C VAL A 185 -3.59 -4.85 6.70
N VAL A 186 -3.58 -4.70 5.37
CA VAL A 186 -2.41 -4.27 4.60
C VAL A 186 -2.62 -2.87 4.06
N HIS A 187 -1.60 -2.02 4.18
CA HIS A 187 -1.59 -0.67 3.61
C HIS A 187 -0.17 -0.26 3.16
N GLY A 188 -0.09 0.78 2.33
CA GLY A 188 1.16 1.49 2.11
C GLY A 188 1.57 2.30 3.35
N ASP A 189 2.84 2.65 3.48
CA ASP A 189 3.33 3.46 4.62
C ASP A 189 3.09 4.97 4.45
N ASP A 190 2.47 5.38 3.34
CA ASP A 190 2.17 6.76 2.97
C ASP A 190 1.16 7.46 3.90
N TRP A 191 0.30 6.70 4.58
CA TRP A 191 -0.69 7.24 5.53
C TRP A 191 -0.16 7.49 6.95
N ARG A 192 1.11 7.23 7.21
CA ARG A 192 1.75 7.53 8.51
C ARG A 192 1.82 9.02 8.79
N GLN A 193 1.70 9.84 7.75
CA GLN A 193 1.78 11.28 7.81
C GLN A 193 0.63 11.92 7.01
N GLY A 194 0.41 13.22 7.23
CA GLY A 194 -0.60 13.97 6.52
C GLY A 194 -2.04 13.68 6.97
N PHE A 195 -3.00 13.97 6.09
CA PHE A 195 -4.44 13.92 6.41
C PHE A 195 -4.98 12.50 6.68
N GLN A 196 -4.28 11.46 6.25
CA GLN A 196 -4.69 10.07 6.47
C GLN A 196 -4.21 9.49 7.81
N LYS A 197 -3.34 10.21 8.54
CA LYS A 197 -2.83 9.75 9.84
C LYS A 197 -3.95 9.38 10.83
N PRO A 198 -5.04 10.16 10.99
CA PRO A 198 -6.16 9.78 11.87
C PRO A 198 -6.85 8.47 11.44
N LEU A 199 -6.97 8.19 10.14
CA LEU A 199 -7.51 6.92 9.64
C LEU A 199 -6.65 5.74 10.02
N ARG A 200 -5.33 5.91 10.00
CA ARG A 200 -4.39 4.89 10.47
C ARG A 200 -4.53 4.62 11.96
N GLU A 201 -4.62 5.66 12.77
CA GLU A 201 -4.80 5.55 14.22
C GLU A 201 -6.12 4.84 14.55
N GLU A 202 -7.23 5.26 13.93
CA GLU A 202 -8.52 4.58 14.05
C GLU A 202 -8.45 3.10 13.65
N THR A 203 -7.74 2.79 12.56
CA THR A 203 -7.55 1.42 12.09
C THR A 203 -6.81 0.57 13.13
N LEU A 204 -5.76 1.10 13.76
CA LEU A 204 -5.03 0.42 14.82
C LEU A 204 -5.92 0.15 16.04
N ASP A 205 -6.73 1.12 16.47
CA ASP A 205 -7.65 0.98 17.58
C ASP A 205 -8.69 -0.11 17.31
N VAL A 206 -9.27 -0.12 16.11
CA VAL A 206 -10.23 -1.14 15.71
C VAL A 206 -9.60 -2.53 15.65
N LEU A 207 -8.39 -2.66 15.08
CA LEU A 207 -7.66 -3.92 15.02
C LEU A 207 -7.35 -4.44 16.43
N ALA A 208 -6.90 -3.59 17.33
CA ALA A 208 -6.62 -3.94 18.71
C ALA A 208 -7.85 -4.51 19.44
N SER A 209 -9.07 -4.04 19.10
CA SER A 209 -10.32 -4.48 19.75
C SER A 209 -10.66 -5.95 19.53
N TYR A 210 -10.12 -6.59 18.49
CA TYR A 210 -10.36 -8.01 18.20
C TYR A 210 -9.09 -8.83 17.90
N GLY A 211 -7.89 -8.27 18.14
CA GLY A 211 -6.61 -8.96 17.99
C GLY A 211 -6.07 -9.01 16.56
N GLY A 212 -6.56 -8.17 15.65
CA GLY A 212 -6.01 -8.00 14.31
C GLY A 212 -4.70 -7.20 14.32
N ARG A 213 -3.96 -7.23 13.21
CA ARG A 213 -2.71 -6.47 13.07
C ARG A 213 -2.63 -5.71 11.75
N LEU A 214 -1.91 -4.59 11.77
CA LEU A 214 -1.58 -3.80 10.59
C LEU A 214 -0.20 -4.22 10.06
N VAL A 215 -0.13 -4.46 8.75
CA VAL A 215 1.12 -4.67 8.01
C VAL A 215 1.26 -3.57 6.98
N GLU A 216 2.33 -2.81 7.08
CA GLU A 216 2.60 -1.69 6.18
C GLU A 216 3.79 -2.01 5.29
N PHE A 217 3.63 -1.78 3.99
CA PHE A 217 4.71 -1.91 3.01
C PHE A 217 5.14 -0.53 2.51
N PRO A 218 6.43 -0.34 2.18
CA PRO A 218 6.89 0.89 1.58
C PRO A 218 6.11 1.22 0.31
N TYR A 219 5.57 2.43 0.25
CA TYR A 219 4.88 2.93 -0.93
C TYR A 219 5.88 3.23 -2.06
N SER A 220 5.60 2.73 -3.24
CA SER A 220 6.44 3.01 -4.41
C SER A 220 6.23 4.45 -4.88
N LYS A 221 7.23 5.31 -4.71
CA LYS A 221 7.24 6.70 -5.19
C LYS A 221 7.81 6.82 -6.61
N ASP A 222 7.51 5.88 -7.51
CA ASP A 222 7.99 5.96 -8.89
C ASP A 222 7.40 7.22 -9.58
N PRO A 223 8.24 8.15 -10.04
CA PRO A 223 7.79 9.39 -10.65
C PRO A 223 6.90 9.18 -11.90
N ARG A 224 7.08 8.06 -12.60
CA ARG A 224 6.26 7.70 -13.78
C ARG A 224 4.80 7.51 -13.41
N TYR A 225 4.50 6.96 -12.23
CA TYR A 225 3.11 6.77 -11.78
C TYR A 225 2.47 8.08 -11.35
N GLN A 226 3.24 8.97 -10.72
CA GLN A 226 2.77 10.31 -10.36
C GLN A 226 2.43 11.13 -11.61
N GLU A 227 3.27 11.07 -12.63
CA GLU A 227 3.02 11.74 -13.90
C GLU A 227 1.80 11.16 -14.63
N LEU A 228 1.61 9.84 -14.62
CA LEU A 228 0.43 9.19 -15.19
C LEU A 228 -0.86 9.65 -14.49
N GLU A 229 -0.86 9.68 -13.15
CA GLU A 229 -2.01 10.19 -12.39
C GLU A 229 -2.27 11.67 -12.67
N ARG A 230 -1.22 12.48 -12.79
CA ARG A 230 -1.34 13.92 -13.14
C ARG A 230 -1.97 14.10 -14.50
N ARG A 231 -1.53 13.36 -15.51
CA ARG A 231 -2.10 13.42 -16.87
C ARG A 231 -3.55 13.01 -16.88
N SER A 232 -3.90 11.91 -16.23
CA SER A 232 -5.30 11.46 -16.15
C SER A 232 -6.20 12.50 -15.48
N ARG A 233 -5.72 13.18 -14.44
CA ARG A 233 -6.46 14.30 -13.82
C ARG A 233 -6.62 15.49 -14.76
N ALA A 234 -5.60 15.80 -15.60
CA ALA A 234 -5.67 16.86 -16.57
C ALA A 234 -6.71 16.53 -17.68
N GLU A 235 -6.76 15.29 -18.14
CA GLU A 235 -7.77 14.83 -19.11
C GLU A 235 -9.20 14.94 -18.57
N LEU A 236 -9.40 14.68 -17.27
CA LEU A 236 -10.70 14.88 -16.61
C LEU A 236 -11.15 16.35 -16.54
N SER A 237 -10.24 17.29 -16.77
CA SER A 237 -10.54 18.72 -16.84
C SER A 237 -10.97 19.20 -18.24
N LEU A 238 -11.02 18.31 -19.23
CA LEU A 238 -11.53 18.64 -20.57
C LEU A 238 -13.00 19.06 -20.53
N PRO A 239 -13.44 19.98 -21.41
CA PRO A 239 -14.82 20.49 -21.41
C PRO A 239 -15.91 19.40 -21.46
N ASP A 240 -15.68 18.35 -22.22
CA ASP A 240 -16.64 17.25 -22.36
C ASP A 240 -16.78 16.43 -21.07
N SER A 241 -15.67 16.22 -20.35
CA SER A 241 -15.68 15.56 -19.04
C SER A 241 -16.34 16.43 -17.97
N ARG A 242 -16.26 17.76 -18.09
CA ARG A 242 -16.83 18.71 -17.12
C ARG A 242 -18.34 18.90 -17.25
N ARG A 243 -18.91 18.75 -18.44
CA ARG A 243 -20.36 19.01 -18.69
C ARG A 243 -21.30 18.20 -17.81
N GLY A 244 -20.97 16.93 -17.54
CA GLY A 244 -21.78 16.05 -16.70
C GLY A 244 -21.41 16.06 -15.19
N ARG A 245 -20.38 16.82 -14.80
CA ARG A 245 -19.77 16.70 -13.47
C ARG A 245 -20.71 17.10 -12.33
N LEU A 246 -21.44 18.18 -12.48
CA LEU A 246 -22.41 18.62 -11.45
C LEU A 246 -23.52 17.59 -11.26
N ARG A 247 -24.10 17.07 -12.34
CA ARG A 247 -25.13 16.02 -12.27
C ARG A 247 -24.59 14.80 -11.55
N ARG A 248 -23.41 14.32 -11.93
CA ARG A 248 -22.77 13.18 -11.29
C ARG A 248 -22.45 13.42 -9.81
N LEU A 249 -22.05 14.64 -9.43
CA LEU A 249 -21.86 15.01 -8.02
C LEU A 249 -23.17 14.90 -7.23
N LEU A 250 -24.27 15.42 -7.77
CA LEU A 250 -25.60 15.35 -7.14
C LEU A 250 -26.06 13.90 -6.98
N GLU A 251 -25.84 13.07 -8.00
CA GLU A 251 -26.17 11.64 -7.94
C GLU A 251 -25.36 10.90 -6.86
N LEU A 252 -24.07 11.22 -6.70
CA LEU A 252 -23.19 10.58 -5.74
C LEU A 252 -23.37 11.06 -4.29
N LYS A 253 -23.58 12.36 -4.11
CA LYS A 253 -23.60 12.98 -2.77
C LYS A 253 -25.01 13.35 -2.28
N GLY A 254 -25.97 13.43 -3.19
CA GLY A 254 -27.33 13.91 -2.89
C GLY A 254 -27.42 15.41 -2.59
N LEU A 255 -26.38 15.99 -2.00
CA LEU A 255 -26.22 17.40 -1.70
C LEU A 255 -24.84 17.89 -2.13
N VAL A 256 -24.82 19.00 -2.87
CA VAL A 256 -23.59 19.67 -3.31
C VAL A 256 -23.47 21.00 -2.59
N THR A 257 -22.31 21.23 -1.95
CA THR A 257 -22.00 22.49 -1.29
C THR A 257 -21.19 23.38 -2.24
N ALA A 258 -21.69 24.58 -2.51
CA ALA A 258 -20.99 25.56 -3.32
C ALA A 258 -20.70 26.83 -2.52
N MET A 259 -19.50 27.38 -2.67
CA MET A 259 -19.11 28.65 -2.09
C MET A 259 -18.92 29.68 -3.20
N GLU A 260 -19.31 30.91 -2.92
CA GLU A 260 -19.17 32.01 -3.84
C GLU A 260 -17.68 32.34 -4.08
N ALA A 261 -17.32 32.58 -5.35
CA ALA A 261 -16.05 33.12 -5.77
C ALA A 261 -16.27 34.14 -6.89
N HIS A 262 -15.67 35.31 -6.80
CA HIS A 262 -15.85 36.41 -7.75
C HIS A 262 -14.54 36.98 -8.30
N ASP A 263 -13.41 36.47 -7.81
CA ASP A 263 -12.07 36.76 -8.30
C ASP A 263 -11.13 35.59 -8.07
N GLY A 264 -9.91 35.69 -8.59
CA GLY A 264 -8.91 34.62 -8.43
C GLY A 264 -8.50 34.36 -6.98
N LEU A 265 -8.54 35.37 -6.10
CA LEU A 265 -8.21 35.19 -4.68
C LEU A 265 -9.32 34.44 -3.94
N SER A 266 -10.56 34.85 -4.11
CA SER A 266 -11.71 34.13 -3.52
C SER A 266 -11.80 32.70 -4.04
N GLY A 267 -11.49 32.47 -5.32
CA GLY A 267 -11.38 31.12 -5.88
C GLY A 267 -10.29 30.28 -5.18
N LEU A 268 -9.11 30.84 -4.95
CA LEU A 268 -8.04 30.14 -4.21
C LEU A 268 -8.44 29.87 -2.74
N ILE A 269 -9.14 30.77 -2.09
CA ILE A 269 -9.66 30.58 -0.73
C ILE A 269 -10.64 29.39 -0.71
N VAL A 270 -11.61 29.38 -1.62
CA VAL A 270 -12.60 28.28 -1.70
C VAL A 270 -11.92 26.95 -1.98
N GLU A 271 -10.95 26.91 -2.93
CA GLU A 271 -10.21 25.70 -3.28
C GLU A 271 -9.41 25.14 -2.10
N ASN A 272 -8.85 26.00 -1.26
CA ASN A 272 -8.01 25.59 -0.14
C ASN A 272 -8.76 25.52 1.20
N SER A 273 -10.06 25.85 1.24
CA SER A 273 -10.91 25.74 2.43
C SER A 273 -11.25 24.27 2.69
N VAL A 274 -10.44 23.61 3.51
CA VAL A 274 -10.63 22.22 3.90
C VAL A 274 -10.63 22.12 5.42
N VAL A 275 -11.68 21.54 5.98
CA VAL A 275 -11.78 21.23 7.40
C VAL A 275 -11.64 19.73 7.59
N HIS A 276 -10.80 19.34 8.53
CA HIS A 276 -10.60 17.94 8.90
C HIS A 276 -11.26 17.68 10.24
N GLU A 277 -12.27 16.82 10.27
CA GLU A 277 -12.98 16.44 11.48
C GLU A 277 -13.26 14.94 11.48
N ALA A 278 -12.97 14.26 12.58
CA ALA A 278 -13.20 12.82 12.77
C ALA A 278 -12.64 11.94 11.61
N GLY A 279 -11.47 12.30 11.05
CA GLY A 279 -10.86 11.57 9.94
C GLY A 279 -11.50 11.82 8.56
N LYS A 280 -12.47 12.74 8.48
CA LYS A 280 -13.12 13.19 7.23
C LYS A 280 -12.59 14.56 6.83
N ALA A 281 -12.44 14.78 5.53
CA ALA A 281 -12.15 16.09 4.97
C ALA A 281 -13.43 16.72 4.43
N TYR A 282 -13.78 17.86 4.93
CA TYR A 282 -14.91 18.66 4.45
C TYR A 282 -14.39 19.81 3.62
N ALA A 283 -14.90 19.93 2.42
CA ALA A 283 -14.56 20.99 1.48
C ALA A 283 -15.75 21.32 0.61
N PHE A 284 -15.75 22.49 0.01
CA PHE A 284 -16.77 22.85 -0.96
C PHE A 284 -16.62 21.99 -2.23
N ASP A 285 -17.75 21.56 -2.77
CA ASP A 285 -17.80 20.70 -3.96
C ASP A 285 -17.69 21.50 -5.27
N ALA A 286 -18.10 22.75 -5.22
CA ALA A 286 -18.16 23.66 -6.35
C ALA A 286 -17.89 25.10 -5.95
N MET A 287 -17.54 25.93 -6.93
CA MET A 287 -17.51 27.37 -6.81
C MET A 287 -18.70 27.97 -7.56
N TRP A 288 -19.36 28.92 -6.94
CA TRP A 288 -20.42 29.72 -7.54
C TRP A 288 -19.82 31.04 -7.99
N VAL A 289 -19.75 31.28 -9.30
CA VAL A 289 -19.34 32.57 -9.84
C VAL A 289 -20.52 33.49 -9.80
N SER A 290 -20.55 34.40 -8.83
CA SER A 290 -21.66 35.32 -8.60
C SER A 290 -21.66 36.45 -9.61
N SER A 291 -22.73 36.57 -10.36
CA SER A 291 -22.93 37.70 -11.27
C SER A 291 -23.08 39.03 -10.52
N LEU A 292 -23.73 39.02 -9.36
CA LEU A 292 -23.93 40.18 -8.52
C LEU A 292 -22.57 40.73 -8.00
N CYS A 293 -21.74 39.88 -7.38
CA CYS A 293 -20.48 40.29 -6.81
C CYS A 293 -19.47 40.71 -7.92
N ASP A 294 -19.45 40.00 -9.04
CA ASP A 294 -18.61 40.36 -10.19
C ASP A 294 -19.02 41.71 -10.80
N SER A 295 -20.32 41.93 -11.00
CA SER A 295 -20.83 43.20 -11.52
C SER A 295 -20.57 44.34 -10.54
N THR A 296 -20.83 44.15 -9.25
CA THR A 296 -20.59 45.17 -8.20
C THR A 296 -19.13 45.52 -8.08
N ALA A 297 -18.22 44.53 -8.11
CA ALA A 297 -16.78 44.74 -8.07
C ALA A 297 -16.27 45.58 -9.27
N LYS A 298 -17.00 45.52 -10.40
CA LYS A 298 -16.72 46.31 -11.61
C LYS A 298 -17.51 47.63 -11.66
N GLY A 299 -18.18 47.97 -10.58
CA GLY A 299 -19.00 49.22 -10.49
C GLY A 299 -20.21 49.26 -11.41
N LYS A 300 -20.75 48.07 -11.76
CA LYS A 300 -21.88 47.91 -12.68
C LYS A 300 -23.08 47.26 -11.96
N PRO A 301 -24.31 47.58 -12.29
CA PRO A 301 -25.49 46.86 -11.79
C PRO A 301 -25.53 45.43 -12.38
N ASP A 302 -26.15 44.52 -11.61
CA ASP A 302 -26.32 43.11 -12.02
C ASP A 302 -27.55 42.96 -12.94
N ILE A 303 -27.40 43.47 -14.13
CA ILE A 303 -28.42 43.43 -15.20
C ILE A 303 -27.76 43.03 -16.54
N GLU A 304 -26.79 42.14 -16.51
CA GLU A 304 -26.06 41.63 -17.66
C GLU A 304 -25.26 42.70 -18.43
N LEU A 305 -24.90 43.82 -17.79
CA LEU A 305 -23.99 44.81 -18.40
C LEU A 305 -22.52 44.39 -18.44
N VAL A 306 -22.16 43.35 -17.74
CA VAL A 306 -20.82 42.75 -17.79
C VAL A 306 -20.81 41.69 -18.88
N ASP A 307 -20.02 41.91 -19.92
CA ASP A 307 -19.91 40.97 -21.03
C ASP A 307 -19.17 39.69 -20.60
N MET A 308 -19.38 38.61 -21.37
CA MET A 308 -18.84 37.29 -21.08
C MET A 308 -17.31 37.30 -21.04
N THR A 309 -16.63 38.08 -21.89
CA THR A 309 -15.18 38.17 -21.90
C THR A 309 -14.63 38.78 -20.63
N SER A 310 -15.30 39.81 -20.09
CA SER A 310 -14.96 40.43 -18.81
C SER A 310 -15.18 39.47 -17.63
N ARG A 311 -16.21 38.59 -17.70
CA ARG A 311 -16.48 37.59 -16.69
C ARG A 311 -15.42 36.46 -16.70
N PHE A 312 -14.95 36.06 -17.88
CA PHE A 312 -13.89 35.04 -18.00
C PHE A 312 -12.48 35.52 -17.57
N ARG A 313 -12.27 36.82 -17.41
CA ARG A 313 -11.02 37.40 -16.92
C ARG A 313 -10.98 37.58 -15.39
N THR A 314 -12.07 37.27 -14.71
CA THR A 314 -12.13 37.25 -13.25
C THR A 314 -11.63 35.92 -12.73
#